data_0addb2b076c91b233404e03dd93768a5
#
_entry.id   0addb2b076c91b233404e03dd93768a5
#
_cell.length_a   1.000
_cell.length_b   1.000
_cell.length_c   1.000
_cell.angle_alpha   90.00
_cell.angle_beta   90.00
_cell.angle_gamma   90.00
#
_symmetry.space_group_name_H-M   'P 1'
#
loop_
_entity.id
_entity.type
_entity.pdbx_description
1 polymer ?
#
loop_
_entity_poly.entity_id
_entity_poly.type
_entity_poly.pdbx_seq_one_letter_code
_entity_poly.pdbx_strand_id
1 'polypeptide(L)'
;MANETDQEKLEKKRAAARRRKRKSRAKLKAEREALVEKQGIAKVELELPVTDWDRLDAMRQARAVVGEPYSREEYIAELIQQDENRYQEQVAALGCCGKCKSPLPQGCEGVFEGDSECWRTRKFRELML
;
A
#
# COMPACT_ATOMS: atom_id res chain seq x y z
N MET A 1 52.33 -16.57 23.61
CA MET A 1 51.15 -15.65 23.61
C MET A 1 50.89 -15.23 22.19
N ALA A 2 49.77 -15.62 21.63
CA ALA A 2 49.39 -15.22 20.29
C ALA A 2 48.91 -13.78 20.31
N ASN A 3 49.64 -12.87 19.69
CA ASN A 3 49.17 -11.51 19.42
C ASN A 3 48.05 -11.62 18.40
N GLU A 4 46.83 -11.34 18.84
CA GLU A 4 45.67 -11.25 17.97
C GLU A 4 45.92 -10.16 16.92
N THR A 5 45.95 -10.52 15.67
CA THR A 5 46.22 -9.55 14.59
C THR A 5 45.12 -8.51 14.52
N ASP A 6 45.41 -7.30 14.08
CA ASP A 6 44.42 -6.25 13.94
C ASP A 6 43.27 -6.64 13.02
N GLN A 7 43.55 -7.55 12.07
CA GLN A 7 42.56 -8.14 11.17
C GLN A 7 41.56 -9.03 11.96
N GLU A 8 42.03 -9.89 12.84
CA GLU A 8 41.15 -10.74 13.65
C GLU A 8 40.24 -9.92 14.59
N LYS A 9 40.76 -8.86 15.17
CA LYS A 9 40.01 -7.92 15.99
C LYS A 9 38.91 -7.21 15.18
N LEU A 10 39.24 -6.83 13.94
CA LEU A 10 38.31 -6.18 13.04
C LEU A 10 37.21 -7.15 12.61
N GLU A 11 37.51 -8.39 12.30
CA GLU A 11 36.54 -9.43 11.98
C GLU A 11 35.59 -9.74 13.13
N LYS A 12 36.13 -9.88 14.35
CA LYS A 12 35.32 -10.05 15.55
C LYS A 12 34.35 -8.88 15.76
N LYS A 13 34.81 -7.64 15.57
CA LYS A 13 33.95 -6.44 15.64
C LYS A 13 32.84 -6.46 14.58
N ARG A 14 33.19 -6.82 13.34
CA ARG A 14 32.21 -6.94 12.25
C ARG A 14 31.19 -8.05 12.50
N ALA A 15 31.62 -9.21 12.99
CA ALA A 15 30.74 -10.31 13.35
C ALA A 15 29.78 -9.93 14.51
N ALA A 16 30.29 -9.25 15.52
CA ALA A 16 29.48 -8.75 16.63
C ALA A 16 28.44 -7.71 16.17
N ALA A 17 28.81 -6.80 15.27
CA ALA A 17 27.92 -5.81 14.70
C ALA A 17 26.81 -6.47 13.85
N ARG A 18 27.15 -7.45 13.01
CA ARG A 18 26.20 -8.24 12.22
C ARG A 18 25.20 -8.98 13.14
N ARG A 19 25.70 -9.60 14.22
CA ARG A 19 24.86 -10.29 15.19
C ARG A 19 23.88 -9.35 15.89
N ARG A 20 24.34 -8.16 16.32
CA ARG A 20 23.46 -7.12 16.91
C ARG A 20 22.39 -6.66 15.94
N LYS A 21 22.78 -6.38 14.69
CA LYS A 21 21.83 -5.95 13.65
C LYS A 21 20.79 -7.03 13.33
N ARG A 22 21.21 -8.32 13.29
CA ARG A 22 20.28 -9.45 13.10
C ARG A 22 19.29 -9.59 14.24
N LYS A 23 19.76 -9.48 15.49
CA LYS A 23 18.89 -9.52 16.69
C LYS A 23 17.89 -8.36 16.70
N SER A 24 18.35 -7.15 16.39
CA SER A 24 17.49 -5.97 16.33
C SER A 24 16.38 -6.12 15.27
N ARG A 25 16.74 -6.60 14.08
CA ARG A 25 15.76 -6.86 13.00
C ARG A 25 14.74 -7.95 13.38
N ALA A 26 15.21 -9.04 14.01
CA ALA A 26 14.32 -10.10 14.47
C ALA A 26 13.34 -9.61 15.54
N LYS A 27 13.81 -8.78 16.48
CA LYS A 27 12.96 -8.16 17.50
C LYS A 27 11.90 -7.25 16.86
N LEU A 28 12.31 -6.39 15.93
CA LEU A 28 11.39 -5.48 15.23
C LEU A 28 10.32 -6.24 14.44
N LYS A 29 10.72 -7.34 13.79
CA LYS A 29 9.79 -8.20 13.06
C LYS A 29 8.77 -8.85 14.01
N ALA A 30 9.21 -9.39 15.15
CA ALA A 30 8.33 -9.98 16.14
C ALA A 30 7.36 -8.96 16.75
N GLU A 31 7.81 -7.73 17.02
CA GLU A 31 6.95 -6.64 17.50
C GLU A 31 5.89 -6.25 16.45
N ARG A 32 6.24 -6.22 15.16
CA ARG A 32 5.28 -5.96 14.07
C ARG A 32 4.23 -7.07 13.97
N GLU A 33 4.64 -8.32 14.02
CA GLU A 33 3.74 -9.48 13.99
C GLU A 33 2.79 -9.47 15.19
N ALA A 34 3.30 -9.15 16.39
CA ALA A 34 2.48 -9.03 17.61
C ALA A 34 1.47 -7.88 17.54
N LEU A 35 1.81 -6.77 16.89
CA LEU A 35 0.89 -5.64 16.66
C LEU A 35 -0.24 -6.01 15.70
N VAL A 36 0.06 -6.74 14.64
CA VAL A 36 -0.94 -7.24 13.69
C VAL A 36 -1.90 -8.20 14.41
N GLU A 37 -1.38 -9.11 15.23
CA GLU A 37 -2.18 -10.08 15.97
C GLU A 37 -3.07 -9.44 17.04
N LYS A 38 -2.55 -8.44 17.77
CA LYS A 38 -3.28 -7.78 18.86
C LYS A 38 -4.26 -6.70 18.41
N GLN A 39 -3.92 -5.91 17.39
CA GLN A 39 -4.63 -4.69 17.04
C GLN A 39 -5.12 -4.67 15.59
N GLY A 40 -4.80 -5.69 14.78
CA GLY A 40 -5.12 -5.71 13.37
C GLY A 40 -4.40 -4.60 12.57
N ILE A 41 -3.29 -4.04 13.10
CA ILE A 41 -2.54 -2.96 12.49
C ILE A 41 -1.26 -3.50 11.85
N ALA A 42 -1.11 -3.37 10.55
CA ALA A 42 0.11 -3.67 9.84
C ALA A 42 0.96 -2.40 9.62
N LYS A 43 2.26 -2.47 9.91
CA LYS A 43 3.20 -1.41 9.53
C LYS A 43 3.69 -1.64 8.11
N VAL A 44 3.49 -0.64 7.26
CA VAL A 44 3.99 -0.62 5.88
C VAL A 44 4.93 0.57 5.73
N GLU A 45 6.12 0.33 5.16
CA GLU A 45 7.01 1.40 4.74
C GLU A 45 6.63 1.81 3.33
N LEU A 46 6.33 3.10 3.15
CA LEU A 46 5.89 3.66 1.89
C LEU A 46 6.96 4.62 1.36
N GLU A 47 7.50 4.30 0.20
CA GLU A 47 8.43 5.17 -0.52
C GLU A 47 7.66 5.93 -1.60
N LEU A 48 7.59 7.24 -1.46
CA LEU A 48 6.96 8.14 -2.42
C LEU A 48 7.92 9.25 -2.83
N PRO A 49 7.79 9.79 -4.04
CA PRO A 49 8.47 11.02 -4.42
C PRO A 49 8.17 12.14 -3.41
N VAL A 50 9.16 13.00 -3.16
CA VAL A 50 9.00 14.14 -2.22
C VAL A 50 7.81 15.02 -2.61
N THR A 51 7.60 15.23 -3.90
CA THR A 51 6.47 15.99 -4.42
C THR A 51 5.11 15.40 -4.03
N ASP A 52 5.01 14.08 -3.95
CA ASP A 52 3.75 13.42 -3.57
C ASP A 52 3.54 13.47 -2.06
N TRP A 53 4.61 13.41 -1.28
CA TRP A 53 4.55 13.68 0.16
C TRP A 53 4.11 15.12 0.46
N ASP A 54 4.63 16.10 -0.28
CA ASP A 54 4.25 17.50 -0.14
C ASP A 54 2.78 17.73 -0.50
N ARG A 55 2.30 17.09 -1.57
CA ARG A 55 0.87 17.10 -1.96
C ARG A 55 -0.02 16.49 -0.89
N LEU A 56 0.37 15.35 -0.35
CA LEU A 56 -0.37 14.67 0.72
C LEU A 56 -0.50 15.57 1.94
N ASP A 57 0.59 16.21 2.39
CA ASP A 57 0.58 17.11 3.53
C ASP A 57 -0.23 18.38 3.25
N ALA A 58 -0.11 18.95 2.07
CA ALA A 58 -0.89 20.12 1.66
C ALA A 58 -2.39 19.83 1.64
N MET A 59 -2.79 18.70 1.09
CA MET A 59 -4.20 18.30 1.06
C MET A 59 -4.75 17.95 2.44
N ARG A 60 -3.96 17.27 3.26
CA ARG A 60 -4.31 16.96 4.64
C ARG A 60 -4.60 18.22 5.46
N GLN A 61 -3.77 19.25 5.31
CA GLN A 61 -3.94 20.53 5.98
C GLN A 61 -5.11 21.33 5.38
N ALA A 62 -5.25 21.36 4.07
CA ALA A 62 -6.32 22.11 3.40
C ALA A 62 -7.72 21.60 3.78
N ARG A 63 -7.86 20.29 4.02
CA ARG A 63 -9.14 19.69 4.43
C ARG A 63 -9.46 19.87 5.91
N ALA A 64 -8.49 20.26 6.73
CA ALA A 64 -8.70 20.59 8.13
C ALA A 64 -9.20 22.03 8.29
N VAL A 65 -10.38 22.32 7.82
CA VAL A 65 -10.99 23.65 7.90
C VAL A 65 -11.30 24.03 9.35
N VAL A 66 -11.71 23.04 10.15
CA VAL A 66 -12.00 23.20 11.58
C VAL A 66 -11.29 22.06 12.34
N GLY A 67 -10.55 22.42 13.38
CA GLY A 67 -9.82 21.47 14.21
C GLY A 67 -8.43 21.14 13.66
N GLU A 68 -7.82 20.10 14.21
CA GLU A 68 -6.51 19.66 13.82
C GLU A 68 -6.57 18.74 12.56
N PRO A 69 -5.57 18.84 11.67
CA PRO A 69 -5.51 17.95 10.52
C PRO A 69 -5.28 16.50 10.97
N TYR A 70 -5.80 15.55 10.20
CA TYR A 70 -5.50 14.13 10.39
C TYR A 70 -3.99 13.88 10.37
N SER A 71 -3.53 12.86 11.07
CA SER A 71 -2.19 12.32 10.84
C SER A 71 -2.07 11.78 9.39
N ARG A 72 -0.86 11.52 8.93
CA ARG A 72 -0.66 10.95 7.59
C ARG A 72 -1.35 9.60 7.46
N GLU A 73 -1.24 8.76 8.48
CA GLU A 73 -1.84 7.44 8.55
C GLU A 73 -3.38 7.52 8.52
N GLU A 74 -3.96 8.38 9.32
CA GLU A 74 -5.41 8.59 9.35
C GLU A 74 -5.92 9.15 8.02
N TYR A 75 -5.19 10.07 7.41
CA TYR A 75 -5.56 10.64 6.12
C TYR A 75 -5.50 9.59 5.00
N ILE A 76 -4.47 8.75 4.98
CA ILE A 76 -4.36 7.66 4.01
C ILE A 76 -5.48 6.63 4.22
N ALA A 77 -5.78 6.26 5.46
CA ALA A 77 -6.87 5.34 5.78
C ALA A 77 -8.24 5.89 5.30
N GLU A 78 -8.49 7.18 5.50
CA GLU A 78 -9.70 7.85 5.02
C GLU A 78 -9.78 7.85 3.49
N LEU A 79 -8.67 8.11 2.80
CA LEU A 79 -8.63 8.06 1.33
C LEU A 79 -8.93 6.66 0.79
N ILE A 80 -8.42 5.61 1.44
CA ILE A 80 -8.70 4.23 1.06
C ILE A 80 -10.20 3.93 1.21
N GLN A 81 -10.80 4.33 2.31
CA GLN A 81 -12.22 4.12 2.54
C GLN A 81 -13.10 4.91 1.54
N GLN A 82 -12.73 6.13 1.24
CA GLN A 82 -13.42 6.95 0.24
C GLN A 82 -13.29 6.35 -1.16
N ASP A 83 -12.14 5.81 -1.50
CA ASP A 83 -11.93 5.15 -2.79
C ASP A 83 -12.75 3.86 -2.90
N GLU A 84 -12.81 3.05 -1.84
CA GLU A 84 -13.66 1.86 -1.79
C GLU A 84 -15.15 2.20 -2.01
N ASN A 85 -15.66 3.21 -1.33
CA ASN A 85 -17.03 3.67 -1.49
C ASN A 85 -17.30 4.15 -2.92
N ARG A 86 -16.40 4.95 -3.47
CA ARG A 86 -16.47 5.43 -4.86
C ARG A 86 -16.45 4.28 -5.86
N TYR A 87 -15.58 3.30 -5.66
CA TYR A 87 -15.52 2.10 -6.51
C TYR A 87 -16.84 1.33 -6.50
N GLN A 88 -17.45 1.12 -5.33
CA GLN A 88 -18.73 0.43 -5.22
C GLN A 88 -19.85 1.19 -5.94
N GLU A 89 -19.89 2.52 -5.82
CA GLU A 89 -20.83 3.36 -6.55
C GLU A 89 -20.63 3.26 -8.07
N GLN A 90 -19.37 3.30 -8.52
CA GLN A 90 -19.03 3.15 -9.94
C GLN A 90 -19.44 1.77 -10.48
N VAL A 91 -19.19 0.71 -9.73
CA VAL A 91 -19.60 -0.66 -10.11
C VAL A 91 -21.13 -0.77 -10.19
N ALA A 92 -21.86 -0.21 -9.24
CA ALA A 92 -23.30 -0.21 -9.25
C ALA A 92 -23.89 0.52 -10.48
N ALA A 93 -23.19 1.55 -10.96
CA ALA A 93 -23.61 2.33 -12.14
C ALA A 93 -23.26 1.65 -13.47
N LEU A 94 -22.36 0.66 -13.51
CA LEU A 94 -21.93 0.02 -14.75
C LEU A 94 -23.03 -0.83 -15.44
N GLY A 95 -23.84 -1.52 -14.67
CA GLY A 95 -24.84 -2.44 -15.20
C GLY A 95 -24.25 -3.69 -15.84
N CYS A 96 -24.66 -3.98 -17.09
CA CYS A 96 -24.22 -5.17 -17.82
C CYS A 96 -23.39 -4.81 -19.05
N CYS A 97 -22.54 -5.75 -19.48
CA CYS A 97 -21.76 -5.62 -20.70
C CYS A 97 -22.69 -5.55 -21.93
N GLY A 98 -22.38 -4.68 -22.89
CA GLY A 98 -23.11 -4.55 -24.15
C GLY A 98 -23.04 -5.80 -25.03
N LYS A 99 -21.98 -6.62 -24.90
CA LYS A 99 -21.77 -7.81 -25.70
C LYS A 99 -22.29 -9.08 -25.06
N CYS A 100 -21.79 -9.46 -23.89
CA CYS A 100 -22.15 -10.71 -23.20
C CYS A 100 -23.40 -10.60 -22.31
N LYS A 101 -23.87 -9.39 -22.05
CA LYS A 101 -25.01 -9.09 -21.18
C LYS A 101 -24.82 -9.52 -19.71
N SER A 102 -23.65 -9.93 -19.34
CA SER A 102 -23.31 -10.33 -17.96
C SER A 102 -23.05 -9.12 -17.09
N PRO A 103 -23.28 -9.21 -15.75
CA PRO A 103 -23.01 -8.12 -14.83
C PRO A 103 -21.54 -7.71 -14.85
N LEU A 104 -21.29 -6.39 -14.83
CA LEU A 104 -19.95 -5.82 -14.77
C LEU A 104 -19.51 -5.62 -13.29
N PRO A 105 -18.20 -5.59 -12.99
CA PRO A 105 -17.06 -5.60 -13.92
C PRO A 105 -16.63 -6.99 -14.41
N GLN A 106 -17.20 -8.05 -13.88
CA GLN A 106 -16.79 -9.43 -14.19
C GLN A 106 -17.10 -9.82 -15.63
N GLY A 107 -18.32 -9.57 -16.07
CA GLY A 107 -18.76 -9.86 -17.43
C GLY A 107 -18.50 -11.31 -17.83
N CYS A 108 -17.97 -11.51 -19.02
CA CYS A 108 -17.60 -12.81 -19.57
C CYS A 108 -16.14 -13.22 -19.26
N GLU A 109 -15.48 -12.55 -18.35
CA GLU A 109 -14.07 -12.77 -17.97
C GLU A 109 -13.07 -12.68 -19.14
N GLY A 110 -13.41 -11.88 -20.16
CA GLY A 110 -12.54 -11.60 -21.30
C GLY A 110 -12.79 -12.45 -22.55
N VAL A 111 -13.82 -13.30 -22.57
CA VAL A 111 -14.14 -14.12 -23.75
C VAL A 111 -14.35 -13.28 -25.01
N PHE A 112 -15.00 -12.11 -24.88
CA PHE A 112 -15.25 -11.20 -25.99
C PHE A 112 -14.33 -9.97 -26.00
N GLU A 113 -13.22 -10.01 -25.25
CA GLU A 113 -12.24 -8.93 -25.24
C GLU A 113 -11.70 -8.70 -26.67
N GLY A 114 -11.69 -7.43 -27.10
CA GLY A 114 -11.38 -7.05 -28.47
C GLY A 114 -12.61 -6.72 -29.32
N ASP A 115 -13.81 -7.20 -28.95
CA ASP A 115 -15.06 -6.79 -29.59
C ASP A 115 -15.39 -5.35 -29.19
N SER A 116 -15.86 -4.54 -30.16
CA SER A 116 -16.16 -3.13 -29.94
C SER A 116 -17.29 -2.88 -28.95
N GLU A 117 -18.20 -3.83 -28.79
CA GLU A 117 -19.31 -3.78 -27.83
C GLU A 117 -18.97 -4.31 -26.45
N CYS A 118 -17.82 -5.01 -26.31
CA CYS A 118 -17.35 -5.52 -25.03
C CYS A 118 -16.82 -4.39 -24.17
N TRP A 119 -17.31 -4.30 -22.94
CA TRP A 119 -16.87 -3.30 -21.97
C TRP A 119 -15.36 -3.36 -21.71
N ARG A 120 -14.75 -4.54 -21.64
CA ARG A 120 -13.31 -4.74 -21.42
C ARG A 120 -12.43 -4.21 -22.54
N THR A 121 -12.97 -3.96 -23.73
CA THR A 121 -12.19 -3.47 -24.85
C THR A 121 -11.78 -2.01 -24.69
N ARG A 122 -12.71 -1.15 -24.27
CA ARG A 122 -12.47 0.31 -24.18
C ARG A 122 -12.97 0.94 -22.88
N LYS A 123 -14.14 0.52 -22.42
CA LYS A 123 -14.84 1.15 -21.29
C LYS A 123 -14.31 0.76 -19.92
N PHE A 124 -13.44 -0.24 -19.83
CA PHE A 124 -12.80 -0.66 -18.57
C PHE A 124 -12.09 0.49 -17.84
N ARG A 125 -11.69 1.53 -18.57
CA ARG A 125 -11.06 2.73 -18.02
C ARG A 125 -11.96 3.50 -17.07
N GLU A 126 -13.26 3.28 -17.10
CA GLU A 126 -14.22 3.90 -16.17
C GLU A 126 -13.94 3.51 -14.72
N LEU A 127 -13.32 2.33 -14.47
CA LEU A 127 -12.94 1.88 -13.14
C LEU A 127 -11.47 2.13 -12.76
N MET A 128 -10.68 2.66 -13.67
CA MET A 128 -9.28 2.98 -13.37
C MET A 128 -9.16 4.33 -12.67
N LEU A 129 -8.12 4.44 -11.83
CA LEU A 129 -7.76 5.70 -11.19
C LEU A 129 -7.05 6.65 -12.18
#